data_b6461f39b14480e6a320aaab887b7a04
#
_entry.id   b6461f39b14480e6a320aaab887b7a04
#
_cell.length_a   1.000
_cell.length_b   1.000
_cell.length_c   1.000
_cell.angle_alpha   90.00
_cell.angle_beta   90.00
_cell.angle_gamma   90.00
#
_symmetry.space_group_name_H-M   'P 1'
#
loop_
_entity.id
_entity.type
_entity.pdbx_description
1 polymer ?
#
loop_
_entity_poly.entity_id
_entity_poly.type
_entity_poly.pdbx_seq_one_letter_code
_entity_poly.pdbx_strand_id
1 'polypeptide(L)'
;MRIAALPPHRRVWIFDLDNTLHDARVHIFPSMHRQMNDFLRREFGLDEGEANERRYMLWTRYGTTLNGLMRHYGTDPKRFLRETHRFPGLADLVVHENSLRHALARLGGRRIVFSNAPRQYVTDVLRVMGAERMFDAVYAIEDARYRGKPGQHGFHRLMRDHDLDPLCCAFVDDHLENLRTAKRLGMGTVWISRELRKPAHVDLRLGSVAELPKRLFRG
;
A
#
# COMPACT_ATOMS: atom_id res chain seq x y z
N MET A 1 -17.44 -1.76 -13.03
CA MET A 1 -16.65 -2.64 -12.13
C MET A 1 -17.59 -3.56 -11.36
N ARG A 2 -17.30 -4.86 -11.29
CA ARG A 2 -18.20 -5.90 -10.71
C ARG A 2 -18.65 -5.58 -9.27
N ILE A 3 -17.74 -5.10 -8.42
CA ILE A 3 -18.03 -4.81 -7.01
C ILE A 3 -19.17 -3.78 -6.82
N ALA A 4 -19.36 -2.86 -7.76
CA ALA A 4 -20.43 -1.87 -7.65
C ALA A 4 -21.83 -2.51 -7.73
N ALA A 5 -21.94 -3.66 -8.40
CA ALA A 5 -23.20 -4.41 -8.53
C ALA A 5 -23.50 -5.31 -7.30
N LEU A 6 -22.53 -5.52 -6.41
CA LEU A 6 -22.74 -6.31 -5.20
C LEU A 6 -23.50 -5.50 -4.14
N PRO A 7 -24.32 -6.15 -3.30
CA PRO A 7 -24.90 -5.47 -2.14
C PRO A 7 -23.80 -5.02 -1.18
N PRO A 8 -24.01 -3.90 -0.45
CA PRO A 8 -22.95 -3.31 0.40
C PRO A 8 -22.30 -4.29 1.38
N HIS A 9 -23.10 -5.15 2.04
CA HIS A 9 -22.59 -6.11 3.04
C HIS A 9 -21.66 -7.19 2.45
N ARG A 10 -21.64 -7.38 1.12
CA ARG A 10 -20.73 -8.31 0.43
C ARG A 10 -19.49 -7.64 -0.14
N ARG A 11 -19.41 -6.30 -0.15
CA ARG A 11 -18.29 -5.58 -0.71
C ARG A 11 -17.12 -5.56 0.25
N VAL A 12 -15.92 -5.76 -0.27
CA VAL A 12 -14.67 -5.58 0.46
C VAL A 12 -13.76 -4.65 -0.33
N TRP A 13 -13.42 -3.53 0.27
CA TRP A 13 -12.47 -2.56 -0.26
C TRP A 13 -11.12 -2.78 0.40
N ILE A 14 -10.11 -3.07 -0.38
CA ILE A 14 -8.74 -3.25 0.09
C ILE A 14 -7.92 -2.10 -0.46
N PHE A 15 -7.38 -1.28 0.42
CA PHE A 15 -6.64 -0.07 0.07
C PHE A 15 -5.16 -0.25 0.39
N ASP A 16 -4.30 0.11 -0.54
CA ASP A 16 -2.95 0.48 -0.19
C ASP A 16 -2.93 1.79 0.60
N LEU A 17 -1.80 2.10 1.26
CA LEU A 17 -1.64 3.29 2.08
C LEU A 17 -0.90 4.41 1.34
N ASP A 18 0.39 4.18 1.05
CA ASP A 18 1.32 5.17 0.53
C ASP A 18 1.02 5.51 -0.94
N ASN A 19 0.84 6.79 -1.27
CA ASN A 19 0.38 7.29 -2.57
C ASN A 19 -1.03 6.85 -3.00
N THR A 20 -1.75 6.18 -2.11
CA THR A 20 -3.15 5.78 -2.33
C THR A 20 -4.09 6.54 -1.40
N LEU A 21 -3.92 6.44 -0.08
CA LEU A 21 -4.72 7.16 0.91
C LEU A 21 -4.11 8.52 1.29
N HIS A 22 -2.80 8.66 1.16
CA HIS A 22 -2.06 9.91 1.35
C HIS A 22 -0.92 10.02 0.33
N ASP A 23 -0.38 11.22 0.12
CA ASP A 23 0.76 11.43 -0.78
C ASP A 23 2.09 11.27 -0.02
N ALA A 24 2.68 10.09 -0.10
CA ALA A 24 3.96 9.77 0.54
C ALA A 24 5.17 10.33 -0.21
N ARG A 25 5.01 10.75 -1.47
CA ARG A 25 6.12 11.22 -2.33
C ARG A 25 6.73 12.51 -1.83
N VAL A 26 5.93 13.37 -1.20
CA VAL A 26 6.37 14.71 -0.82
C VAL A 26 7.41 14.67 0.31
N HIS A 27 7.16 13.90 1.36
CA HIS A 27 7.98 13.91 2.57
C HIS A 27 8.40 12.52 3.04
N ILE A 28 7.50 11.55 3.01
CA ILE A 28 7.72 10.21 3.57
C ILE A 28 8.79 9.45 2.78
N PHE A 29 8.60 9.27 1.47
CA PHE A 29 9.56 8.53 0.66
C PHE A 29 10.97 9.13 0.64
N PRO A 30 11.16 10.44 0.50
CA PRO A 30 12.50 11.02 0.61
C PRO A 30 13.17 10.71 1.96
N SER A 31 12.43 10.79 3.06
CA SER A 31 12.94 10.45 4.38
C SER A 31 13.24 8.95 4.54
N MET A 32 12.32 8.10 4.09
CA MET A 32 12.49 6.64 4.13
C MET A 32 13.69 6.19 3.28
N HIS A 33 13.86 6.76 2.09
CA HIS A 33 14.99 6.44 1.21
C HIS A 33 16.33 6.80 1.85
N ARG A 34 16.44 7.96 2.51
CA ARG A 34 17.64 8.32 3.29
C ARG A 34 17.92 7.30 4.39
N GLN A 35 16.91 6.95 5.19
CA GLN A 35 17.05 5.96 6.26
C GLN A 35 17.46 4.57 5.72
N MET A 36 16.92 4.16 4.57
CA MET A 36 17.32 2.92 3.90
C MET A 36 18.76 2.98 3.40
N ASN A 37 19.16 4.09 2.78
CA ASN A 37 20.54 4.28 2.34
C ASN A 37 21.51 4.28 3.54
N ASP A 38 21.17 4.97 4.63
CA ASP A 38 21.98 4.96 5.87
C ASP A 38 22.09 3.55 6.47
N PHE A 39 21.01 2.76 6.42
CA PHE A 39 21.05 1.35 6.82
C PHE A 39 22.03 0.56 5.94
N LEU A 40 21.95 0.68 4.61
CA LEU A 40 22.82 -0.03 3.68
C LEU A 40 24.30 0.37 3.84
N ARG A 41 24.57 1.66 4.06
CA ARG A 41 25.92 2.17 4.30
C ARG A 41 26.54 1.54 5.55
N ARG A 42 25.80 1.50 6.64
CA ARG A 42 26.29 0.89 7.90
C ARG A 42 26.48 -0.62 7.80
N GLU A 43 25.55 -1.31 7.14
CA GLU A 43 25.59 -2.79 7.08
C GLU A 43 26.63 -3.30 6.10
N PHE A 44 26.91 -2.59 5.02
CA PHE A 44 27.73 -3.09 3.92
C PHE A 44 28.97 -2.22 3.63
N GLY A 45 29.23 -1.17 4.39
CA GLY A 45 30.37 -0.29 4.18
C GLY A 45 30.31 0.51 2.88
N LEU A 46 29.09 0.79 2.37
CA LEU A 46 28.89 1.47 1.10
C LEU A 46 28.97 2.98 1.25
N ASP A 47 29.35 3.66 0.17
CA ASP A 47 29.14 5.11 0.08
C ASP A 47 27.66 5.42 -0.22
N GLU A 48 27.31 6.72 -0.32
CA GLU A 48 25.91 7.15 -0.53
C GLU A 48 25.38 6.77 -1.91
N GLY A 49 26.22 6.88 -2.95
CA GLY A 49 25.87 6.53 -4.33
C GLY A 49 25.63 5.03 -4.48
N GLU A 50 26.56 4.21 -3.98
CA GLU A 50 26.47 2.75 -3.97
C GLU A 50 25.25 2.25 -3.19
N ALA A 51 24.95 2.86 -2.05
CA ALA A 51 23.77 2.52 -1.25
C ALA A 51 22.48 2.81 -1.99
N ASN A 52 22.40 3.98 -2.65
CA ASN A 52 21.23 4.34 -3.45
C ASN A 52 21.03 3.41 -4.65
N GLU A 53 22.08 3.08 -5.39
CA GLU A 53 22.03 2.11 -6.50
C GLU A 53 21.62 0.72 -6.01
N ARG A 54 22.19 0.25 -4.89
CA ARG A 54 21.86 -1.02 -4.27
C ARG A 54 20.40 -1.07 -3.85
N ARG A 55 19.89 -0.02 -3.19
CA ARG A 55 18.50 0.10 -2.78
C ARG A 55 17.56 0.02 -3.99
N TYR A 56 17.86 0.79 -5.05
CA TYR A 56 17.06 0.82 -6.28
C TYR A 56 17.08 -0.54 -7.00
N MET A 57 18.24 -1.17 -7.15
CA MET A 57 18.38 -2.50 -7.75
C MET A 57 17.59 -3.56 -6.98
N LEU A 58 17.66 -3.55 -5.64
CA LEU A 58 16.90 -4.50 -4.82
C LEU A 58 15.39 -4.29 -4.95
N TRP A 59 14.94 -3.03 -4.96
CA TRP A 59 13.54 -2.71 -5.17
C TRP A 59 13.03 -3.16 -6.53
N THR A 60 13.71 -2.83 -7.61
CA THR A 60 13.29 -3.17 -8.99
C THR A 60 13.28 -4.67 -9.24
N ARG A 61 14.27 -5.40 -8.71
CA ARG A 61 14.43 -6.83 -8.97
C ARG A 61 13.56 -7.71 -8.07
N TYR A 62 13.27 -7.28 -6.84
CA TYR A 62 12.58 -8.11 -5.84
C TYR A 62 11.26 -7.51 -5.34
N GLY A 63 10.80 -6.41 -5.96
CA GLY A 63 9.56 -5.72 -5.62
C GLY A 63 9.66 -4.81 -4.40
N THR A 64 10.52 -5.14 -3.44
CA THR A 64 10.88 -4.27 -2.31
C THR A 64 12.36 -4.42 -1.95
N THR A 65 12.97 -3.35 -1.43
CA THR A 65 14.35 -3.41 -0.91
C THR A 65 14.50 -4.47 0.16
N LEU A 66 13.52 -4.58 1.07
CA LEU A 66 13.50 -5.58 2.14
C LEU A 66 13.54 -7.01 1.62
N ASN A 67 12.72 -7.34 0.60
CA ASN A 67 12.72 -8.69 0.01
C ASN A 67 14.10 -9.08 -0.54
N GLY A 68 14.76 -8.14 -1.22
CA GLY A 68 16.11 -8.36 -1.72
C GLY A 68 17.12 -8.57 -0.59
N LEU A 69 17.07 -7.74 0.45
CA LEU A 69 17.94 -7.83 1.62
C LEU A 69 17.76 -9.15 2.38
N MET A 70 16.52 -9.56 2.62
CA MET A 70 16.23 -10.85 3.28
C MET A 70 16.78 -12.02 2.47
N ARG A 71 16.58 -11.99 1.14
CA ARG A 71 16.95 -13.09 0.26
C ARG A 71 18.46 -13.27 0.12
N HIS A 72 19.22 -12.19 0.02
CA HIS A 72 20.64 -12.23 -0.31
C HIS A 72 21.58 -12.06 0.87
N TYR A 73 21.09 -11.40 1.92
CA TYR A 73 21.94 -11.02 3.05
C TYR A 73 21.40 -11.52 4.40
N GLY A 74 20.24 -12.21 4.41
CA GLY A 74 19.65 -12.69 5.65
C GLY A 74 19.24 -11.57 6.62
N THR A 75 19.04 -10.35 6.12
CA THR A 75 18.70 -9.18 6.95
C THR A 75 17.45 -9.43 7.78
N ASP A 76 17.52 -9.16 9.08
CA ASP A 76 16.34 -9.23 9.95
C ASP A 76 15.32 -8.14 9.54
N PRO A 77 14.13 -8.55 9.08
CA PRO A 77 13.12 -7.61 8.62
C PRO A 77 12.62 -6.67 9.72
N LYS A 78 12.54 -7.13 10.96
CA LYS A 78 12.08 -6.30 12.09
C LYS A 78 13.06 -5.17 12.37
N ARG A 79 14.37 -5.49 12.35
CA ARG A 79 15.44 -4.49 12.53
C ARG A 79 15.40 -3.47 11.39
N PHE A 80 15.37 -3.94 10.13
CA PHE A 80 15.33 -3.07 8.95
C PHE A 80 14.13 -2.11 9.01
N LEU A 81 12.91 -2.63 9.21
CA LEU A 81 11.71 -1.80 9.25
C LEU A 81 11.73 -0.80 10.41
N ARG A 82 12.18 -1.20 11.60
CA ARG A 82 12.30 -0.32 12.75
C ARG A 82 13.29 0.84 12.51
N GLU A 83 14.36 0.61 11.75
CA GLU A 83 15.38 1.62 11.48
C GLU A 83 15.02 2.52 10.28
N THR A 84 14.18 2.05 9.36
CA THR A 84 13.86 2.77 8.12
C THR A 84 12.47 3.42 8.09
N HIS A 85 11.66 3.23 9.13
CA HIS A 85 10.32 3.82 9.24
C HIS A 85 10.17 4.69 10.50
N ARG A 86 11.21 5.49 10.80
CA ARG A 86 11.19 6.48 11.89
C ARG A 86 10.89 7.85 11.31
N PHE A 87 9.75 8.41 11.71
CA PHE A 87 9.31 9.72 11.22
C PHE A 87 8.98 10.64 12.40
N PRO A 88 10.01 11.28 13.01
CA PRO A 88 9.77 12.33 13.99
C PRO A 88 8.91 13.43 13.35
N GLY A 89 7.87 13.89 14.05
CA GLY A 89 6.94 14.87 13.49
C GLY A 89 6.07 14.32 12.35
N LEU A 90 5.69 13.04 12.38
CA LEU A 90 4.89 12.40 11.33
C LEU A 90 3.66 13.21 10.91
N ALA A 91 3.04 13.93 11.83
CA ALA A 91 1.86 14.75 11.55
C ALA A 91 2.13 15.84 10.49
N ASP A 92 3.34 16.40 10.47
CA ASP A 92 3.73 17.43 9.51
C ASP A 92 4.15 16.84 8.15
N LEU A 93 4.40 15.53 8.10
CA LEU A 93 4.88 14.82 6.91
C LEU A 93 3.75 14.17 6.11
N VAL A 94 2.59 13.92 6.73
CA VAL A 94 1.46 13.24 6.09
C VAL A 94 0.61 14.24 5.30
N VAL A 95 0.64 14.12 3.99
CA VAL A 95 -0.16 14.93 3.06
C VAL A 95 -1.36 14.13 2.56
N HIS A 96 -2.57 14.54 2.91
CA HIS A 96 -3.78 13.86 2.49
C HIS A 96 -4.91 14.83 2.11
N GLU A 97 -5.90 14.34 1.36
CA GLU A 97 -7.08 15.12 1.00
C GLU A 97 -8.09 15.18 2.17
N ASN A 98 -8.57 16.37 2.49
CA ASN A 98 -9.61 16.57 3.53
C ASN A 98 -10.91 15.80 3.22
N SER A 99 -11.22 15.59 1.93
CA SER A 99 -12.40 14.87 1.46
C SER A 99 -12.31 13.34 1.59
N LEU A 100 -11.13 12.77 1.89
CA LEU A 100 -10.91 11.33 1.98
C LEU A 100 -11.86 10.65 2.97
N ARG A 101 -11.97 11.18 4.19
CA ARG A 101 -12.83 10.61 5.23
C ARG A 101 -14.30 10.57 4.80
N HIS A 102 -14.77 11.65 4.19
CA HIS A 102 -16.14 11.72 3.66
C HIS A 102 -16.36 10.69 2.54
N ALA A 103 -15.39 10.54 1.66
CA ALA A 103 -15.45 9.54 0.59
C ALA A 103 -15.48 8.11 1.15
N LEU A 104 -14.62 7.77 2.10
CA LEU A 104 -14.59 6.46 2.76
C LEU A 104 -15.90 6.15 3.47
N ALA A 105 -16.52 7.12 4.16
CA ALA A 105 -17.80 6.95 4.84
C ALA A 105 -18.96 6.61 3.89
N ARG A 106 -18.87 7.02 2.62
CA ARG A 106 -19.87 6.72 1.59
C ARG A 106 -19.70 5.37 0.91
N LEU A 107 -18.59 4.69 1.15
CA LEU A 107 -18.37 3.34 0.63
C LEU A 107 -19.03 2.32 1.56
N GLY A 108 -20.07 1.67 1.11
CA GLY A 108 -20.63 0.52 1.83
C GLY A 108 -19.71 -0.70 1.74
N GLY A 109 -19.71 -1.53 2.79
CA GLY A 109 -18.91 -2.74 2.87
C GLY A 109 -17.70 -2.62 3.79
N ARG A 110 -16.95 -3.73 3.92
CA ARG A 110 -15.71 -3.77 4.71
C ARG A 110 -14.60 -2.98 4.03
N ARG A 111 -13.76 -2.35 4.83
CA ARG A 111 -12.59 -1.59 4.37
C ARG A 111 -11.35 -2.09 5.11
N ILE A 112 -10.36 -2.52 4.35
CA ILE A 112 -9.11 -3.08 4.88
C ILE A 112 -7.96 -2.28 4.28
N VAL A 113 -6.99 -1.89 5.10
CA VAL A 113 -5.71 -1.37 4.59
C VAL A 113 -4.76 -2.55 4.39
N PHE A 114 -4.13 -2.65 3.22
CA PHE A 114 -3.08 -3.62 2.93
C PHE A 114 -1.81 -2.92 2.46
N SER A 115 -0.83 -2.80 3.35
CA SER A 115 0.42 -2.07 3.10
C SER A 115 1.66 -2.95 3.23
N ASN A 116 2.71 -2.60 2.47
CA ASN A 116 4.05 -3.16 2.62
C ASN A 116 4.87 -2.49 3.74
N ALA A 117 4.30 -1.49 4.40
CA ALA A 117 4.91 -0.81 5.54
C ALA A 117 4.62 -1.54 6.87
N PRO A 118 5.41 -1.28 7.93
CA PRO A 118 5.17 -1.87 9.24
C PRO A 118 3.88 -1.34 9.88
N ARG A 119 3.23 -2.19 10.66
CA ARG A 119 1.93 -1.92 11.31
C ARG A 119 1.90 -0.61 12.08
N GLN A 120 2.97 -0.32 12.85
CA GLN A 120 3.05 0.90 13.64
C GLN A 120 2.94 2.14 12.76
N TYR A 121 3.72 2.20 11.67
CA TYR A 121 3.67 3.31 10.71
C TYR A 121 2.28 3.45 10.08
N VAL A 122 1.68 2.35 9.60
CA VAL A 122 0.33 2.36 9.01
C VAL A 122 -0.69 2.94 9.99
N THR A 123 -0.68 2.47 11.23
CA THR A 123 -1.61 2.94 12.28
C THR A 123 -1.40 4.41 12.61
N ASP A 124 -0.15 4.86 12.70
CA ASP A 124 0.16 6.26 13.02
C ASP A 124 -0.25 7.19 11.88
N VAL A 125 -0.02 6.83 10.61
CA VAL A 125 -0.50 7.59 9.44
C VAL A 125 -2.03 7.68 9.45
N LEU A 126 -2.73 6.56 9.64
CA LEU A 126 -4.21 6.56 9.70
C LEU A 126 -4.74 7.43 10.84
N ARG A 127 -4.04 7.45 11.98
CA ARG A 127 -4.40 8.30 13.13
C ARG A 127 -4.20 9.79 12.81
N VAL A 128 -3.08 10.16 12.21
CA VAL A 128 -2.82 11.54 11.75
C VAL A 128 -3.90 12.01 10.78
N MET A 129 -4.32 11.15 9.85
CA MET A 129 -5.40 11.43 8.90
C MET A 129 -6.79 11.44 9.54
N GLY A 130 -6.93 11.06 10.82
CA GLY A 130 -8.22 10.85 11.48
C GLY A 130 -9.08 9.77 10.82
N ALA A 131 -8.46 8.83 10.13
CA ALA A 131 -9.11 7.78 9.33
C ALA A 131 -9.03 6.38 9.98
N GLU A 132 -8.38 6.22 11.13
CA GLU A 132 -8.16 4.93 11.79
C GLU A 132 -9.46 4.13 11.96
N ARG A 133 -10.54 4.78 12.43
CA ARG A 133 -11.85 4.16 12.64
C ARG A 133 -12.66 3.94 11.35
N MET A 134 -12.13 4.36 10.21
CA MET A 134 -12.77 4.16 8.91
C MET A 134 -12.46 2.78 8.31
N PHE A 135 -11.54 2.03 8.90
CA PHE A 135 -11.11 0.71 8.43
C PHE A 135 -11.41 -0.37 9.46
N ASP A 136 -11.93 -1.49 8.96
CA ASP A 136 -12.28 -2.67 9.76
C ASP A 136 -11.04 -3.49 10.13
N ALA A 137 -9.95 -3.37 9.34
CA ALA A 137 -8.68 -4.03 9.61
C ALA A 137 -7.51 -3.29 8.94
N VAL A 138 -6.32 -3.48 9.53
CA VAL A 138 -5.02 -3.15 8.95
C VAL A 138 -4.27 -4.47 8.73
N TYR A 139 -3.84 -4.72 7.50
CA TYR A 139 -2.98 -5.83 7.10
C TYR A 139 -1.62 -5.26 6.65
N ALA A 140 -0.65 -5.37 7.53
CA ALA A 140 0.69 -4.81 7.36
C ALA A 140 1.68 -5.88 6.86
N ILE A 141 2.92 -5.49 6.63
CA ILE A 141 3.95 -6.39 6.11
C ILE A 141 4.25 -7.56 7.06
N GLU A 142 4.10 -7.37 8.37
CA GLU A 142 4.27 -8.43 9.38
C GLU A 142 3.24 -9.55 9.21
N ASP A 143 1.98 -9.21 8.90
CA ASP A 143 0.90 -10.18 8.69
C ASP A 143 1.15 -11.00 7.43
N ALA A 144 1.73 -10.38 6.40
CA ALA A 144 2.20 -11.05 5.19
C ALA A 144 3.50 -11.85 5.40
N ARG A 145 4.00 -11.96 6.64
CA ARG A 145 5.30 -12.58 6.98
C ARG A 145 6.43 -12.02 6.13
N TYR A 146 6.45 -10.70 5.98
CA TYR A 146 7.43 -9.93 5.19
C TYR A 146 7.49 -10.28 3.70
N ARG A 147 6.46 -10.97 3.17
CA ARG A 147 6.28 -11.28 1.75
C ARG A 147 5.07 -10.55 1.19
N GLY A 148 5.22 -9.22 1.08
CA GLY A 148 4.14 -8.33 0.68
C GLY A 148 3.89 -8.28 -0.84
N LYS A 149 3.21 -7.24 -1.24
CA LYS A 149 2.93 -6.89 -2.64
C LYS A 149 4.24 -6.61 -3.39
N PRO A 150 4.32 -6.89 -4.70
CA PRO A 150 3.31 -7.46 -5.60
C PRO A 150 3.20 -8.99 -5.54
N GLY A 151 3.92 -9.67 -4.64
CA GLY A 151 3.90 -11.12 -4.51
C GLY A 151 2.52 -11.65 -4.13
N GLN A 152 2.08 -12.77 -4.76
CA GLN A 152 0.79 -13.39 -4.46
C GLN A 152 0.65 -13.86 -3.01
N HIS A 153 1.77 -14.15 -2.34
CA HIS A 153 1.77 -14.68 -0.98
C HIS A 153 1.03 -13.76 0.00
N GLY A 154 1.31 -12.46 -0.03
CA GLY A 154 0.62 -11.48 0.82
C GLY A 154 -0.88 -11.44 0.56
N PHE A 155 -1.31 -11.47 -0.70
CA PHE A 155 -2.72 -11.51 -1.08
C PHE A 155 -3.42 -12.79 -0.61
N HIS A 156 -2.82 -13.97 -0.84
CA HIS A 156 -3.41 -15.24 -0.39
C HIS A 156 -3.55 -15.31 1.12
N ARG A 157 -2.57 -14.79 1.86
CA ARG A 157 -2.67 -14.71 3.30
C ARG A 157 -3.77 -13.77 3.75
N LEU A 158 -3.82 -12.55 3.18
CA LEU A 158 -4.89 -11.59 3.47
C LEU A 158 -6.28 -12.22 3.24
N MET A 159 -6.49 -12.86 2.09
CA MET A 159 -7.76 -13.51 1.77
C MET A 159 -8.13 -14.59 2.79
N ARG A 160 -7.18 -15.45 3.15
CA ARG A 160 -7.40 -16.51 4.13
C ARG A 160 -7.64 -15.97 5.54
N ASP A 161 -6.81 -15.04 5.99
CA ASP A 161 -6.82 -14.54 7.38
C ASP A 161 -8.08 -13.69 7.66
N HIS A 162 -8.74 -13.17 6.62
CA HIS A 162 -9.97 -12.37 6.71
C HIS A 162 -11.20 -13.02 6.06
N ASP A 163 -11.09 -14.26 5.61
CA ASP A 163 -12.16 -15.02 4.92
C ASP A 163 -12.77 -14.23 3.75
N LEU A 164 -11.90 -13.84 2.79
CA LEU A 164 -12.31 -13.00 1.67
C LEU A 164 -12.48 -13.80 0.38
N ASP A 165 -13.65 -13.64 -0.25
CA ASP A 165 -13.85 -14.02 -1.65
C ASP A 165 -13.27 -12.92 -2.57
N PRO A 166 -12.23 -13.21 -3.37
CA PRO A 166 -11.64 -12.21 -4.27
C PRO A 166 -12.65 -11.60 -5.25
N LEU A 167 -13.71 -12.32 -5.62
CA LEU A 167 -14.76 -11.80 -6.49
C LEU A 167 -15.63 -10.72 -5.81
N CYS A 168 -15.61 -10.67 -4.50
CA CYS A 168 -16.25 -9.64 -3.68
C CYS A 168 -15.31 -8.49 -3.29
N CYS A 169 -14.02 -8.56 -3.69
CA CYS A 169 -13.01 -7.59 -3.34
C CYS A 169 -12.72 -6.61 -4.48
N ALA A 170 -12.42 -5.36 -4.12
CA ALA A 170 -11.76 -4.40 -4.98
C ALA A 170 -10.46 -3.92 -4.32
N PHE A 171 -9.37 -4.01 -5.06
CA PHE A 171 -8.06 -3.55 -4.63
C PHE A 171 -7.77 -2.18 -5.23
N VAL A 172 -7.43 -1.22 -4.37
CA VAL A 172 -7.17 0.18 -4.70
C VAL A 172 -5.70 0.46 -4.39
N ASP A 173 -4.92 0.81 -5.41
CA ASP A 173 -3.45 0.93 -5.27
C ASP A 173 -2.91 1.86 -6.37
N ASP A 174 -1.77 2.52 -6.13
CA ASP A 174 -1.09 3.36 -7.12
C ASP A 174 -0.10 2.56 -8.00
N HIS A 175 0.27 1.34 -7.60
CA HIS A 175 1.28 0.53 -8.24
C HIS A 175 0.69 -0.55 -9.16
N LEU A 176 0.99 -0.47 -10.47
CA LEU A 176 0.40 -1.36 -11.48
C LEU A 176 0.70 -2.85 -11.28
N GLU A 177 1.88 -3.23 -10.77
CA GLU A 177 2.21 -4.64 -10.53
C GLU A 177 1.37 -5.25 -9.40
N ASN A 178 1.04 -4.45 -8.38
CA ASN A 178 0.12 -4.85 -7.31
C ASN A 178 -1.27 -5.12 -7.89
N LEU A 179 -1.78 -4.18 -8.72
CA LEU A 179 -3.08 -4.31 -9.39
C LEU A 179 -3.11 -5.49 -10.35
N ARG A 180 -2.01 -5.77 -11.05
CA ARG A 180 -1.90 -6.94 -11.94
C ARG A 180 -2.06 -8.25 -11.16
N THR A 181 -1.42 -8.33 -9.99
CA THR A 181 -1.57 -9.50 -9.10
C THR A 181 -2.99 -9.62 -8.58
N ALA A 182 -3.59 -8.54 -8.07
CA ALA A 182 -4.98 -8.53 -7.61
C ALA A 182 -5.96 -8.97 -8.72
N LYS A 183 -5.75 -8.48 -9.95
CA LYS A 183 -6.58 -8.86 -11.11
C LYS A 183 -6.49 -10.34 -11.44
N ARG A 184 -5.29 -10.94 -11.40
CA ARG A 184 -5.10 -12.40 -11.61
C ARG A 184 -5.80 -13.24 -10.57
N LEU A 185 -5.95 -12.72 -9.36
CA LEU A 185 -6.67 -13.37 -8.26
C LEU A 185 -8.19 -13.17 -8.33
N GLY A 186 -8.71 -12.44 -9.33
CA GLY A 186 -10.15 -12.23 -9.53
C GLY A 186 -10.72 -10.97 -8.89
N MET A 187 -9.90 -10.15 -8.26
CA MET A 187 -10.35 -8.89 -7.64
C MET A 187 -10.68 -7.82 -8.69
N GLY A 188 -11.59 -6.93 -8.37
CA GLY A 188 -11.73 -5.65 -9.06
C GLY A 188 -10.50 -4.78 -8.77
N THR A 189 -10.10 -3.92 -9.72
CA THR A 189 -8.87 -3.12 -9.60
C THR A 189 -9.14 -1.64 -9.83
N VAL A 190 -8.68 -0.81 -8.91
CA VAL A 190 -8.77 0.64 -8.98
C VAL A 190 -7.37 1.23 -8.89
N TRP A 191 -6.96 1.92 -9.94
CA TRP A 191 -5.67 2.57 -10.01
C TRP A 191 -5.76 4.04 -9.63
N ILE A 192 -5.01 4.43 -8.62
CA ILE A 192 -4.87 5.84 -8.23
C ILE A 192 -3.72 6.44 -9.02
N SER A 193 -4.06 7.21 -10.06
CA SER A 193 -3.09 7.81 -10.96
C SER A 193 -3.69 8.96 -11.77
N ARG A 194 -2.86 9.92 -12.12
CA ARG A 194 -3.20 11.02 -13.05
C ARG A 194 -2.86 10.71 -14.52
N GLU A 195 -2.34 9.53 -14.80
CA GLU A 195 -2.01 9.12 -16.16
C GLU A 195 -3.26 9.02 -17.05
N LEU A 196 -3.11 9.35 -18.35
CA LEU A 196 -4.25 9.40 -19.27
C LEU A 196 -4.74 8.02 -19.70
N ARG A 197 -3.84 7.06 -19.86
CA ARG A 197 -4.15 5.71 -20.34
C ARG A 197 -4.07 4.71 -19.19
N LYS A 198 -5.07 3.84 -19.09
CA LYS A 198 -5.06 2.74 -18.12
C LYS A 198 -4.78 1.41 -18.82
N PRO A 199 -3.94 0.53 -18.21
CA PRO A 199 -3.73 -0.83 -18.71
C PRO A 199 -4.97 -1.71 -18.64
N ALA A 200 -4.99 -2.81 -19.42
CA ALA A 200 -6.15 -3.70 -19.50
C ALA A 200 -6.50 -4.39 -18.17
N HIS A 201 -5.53 -4.59 -17.28
CA HIS A 201 -5.74 -5.19 -15.95
C HIS A 201 -6.29 -4.20 -14.91
N VAL A 202 -6.54 -2.94 -15.29
CA VAL A 202 -7.15 -1.90 -14.44
C VAL A 202 -8.62 -1.73 -14.82
N ASP A 203 -9.54 -1.93 -13.89
CA ASP A 203 -10.98 -1.73 -14.14
C ASP A 203 -11.35 -0.24 -14.09
N LEU A 204 -10.85 0.49 -13.11
CA LEU A 204 -11.12 1.91 -12.91
C LEU A 204 -9.83 2.68 -12.62
N ARG A 205 -9.65 3.85 -13.23
CA ARG A 205 -8.59 4.81 -12.92
C ARG A 205 -9.20 6.06 -12.33
N LEU A 206 -8.62 6.55 -11.25
CA LEU A 206 -9.02 7.76 -10.54
C LEU A 206 -7.79 8.60 -10.22
N GLY A 207 -7.96 9.91 -10.09
CA GLY A 207 -6.92 10.81 -9.60
C GLY A 207 -6.70 10.70 -8.10
N SER A 208 -7.75 10.27 -7.37
CA SER A 208 -7.76 10.18 -5.92
C SER A 208 -8.86 9.22 -5.45
N VAL A 209 -8.67 8.62 -4.26
CA VAL A 209 -9.70 7.81 -3.58
C VAL A 209 -10.97 8.61 -3.30
N ALA A 210 -10.86 9.92 -3.12
CA ALA A 210 -12.01 10.80 -2.90
C ALA A 210 -13.04 10.80 -4.06
N GLU A 211 -12.60 10.44 -5.27
CA GLU A 211 -13.49 10.33 -6.44
C GLU A 211 -14.28 9.01 -6.47
N LEU A 212 -13.87 7.99 -5.70
CA LEU A 212 -14.38 6.63 -5.80
C LEU A 212 -15.91 6.54 -5.63
N PRO A 213 -16.56 7.16 -4.62
CA PRO A 213 -18.02 7.08 -4.48
C PRO A 213 -18.76 7.71 -5.66
N LYS A 214 -18.26 8.83 -6.18
CA LYS A 214 -18.90 9.54 -7.31
C LYS A 214 -18.89 8.71 -8.59
N ARG A 215 -17.83 7.90 -8.78
CA ARG A 215 -17.67 7.08 -9.99
C ARG A 215 -18.43 5.76 -9.94
N LEU A 216 -18.68 5.25 -8.72
CA LEU A 216 -19.37 3.97 -8.53
C LEU A 216 -20.88 4.11 -8.43
N PHE A 217 -21.35 5.22 -7.88
CA PHE A 217 -22.77 5.42 -7.51
C PHE A 217 -23.42 6.58 -8.27
N ARG A 218 -22.80 7.05 -9.36
CA ARG A 218 -23.50 7.86 -10.37
C ARG A 218 -24.37 6.91 -11.22
N GLY A 219 -25.59 6.67 -10.77
CA GLY A 219 -26.71 6.30 -11.53
C GLY A 219 -27.63 7.50 -11.62
#